data_e15073ffde89506fec3c3a99486f752d
#
_entry.id   e15073ffde89506fec3c3a99486f752d
#
_cell.length_a   1.000
_cell.length_b   1.000
_cell.length_c   1.000
_cell.angle_alpha   90.00
_cell.angle_beta   90.00
_cell.angle_gamma   90.00
#
_symmetry.space_group_name_H-M   'P 1'
#
loop_
_entity.id
_entity.type
_entity.pdbx_description
1 polymer ?
#
loop_
_entity_poly.entity_id
_entity_poly.type
_entity_poly.pdbx_seq_one_letter_code
_entity_poly.pdbx_strand_id
1 'polypeptide(L)'
;MAQSSPKAAMLEQQAWAALDAGKAQVAEQGFRDAIALDPKNARLHLGLGTAAFVLRRDADAKASLEQALVLAPSLTRARAQLAQVAKRQGDLPEAIRLYQVVASEVPGDAGVRDTLERWQREAELHERMRLTVGDHFTIRFEGPEDAALAAKVLESLDRAFWRVSDVFGAFPTKTVPVVLYSGEQFRDITRSPQWAAGAFDGTIRVPMRGALEQGEDLDRVLAHEFAHALIRSLATRSLPTWLNEGLASVLESDSLGWAEDRVAKAARVPSLTVLAGSFSKLSGADAQVAYAASALAARRLLDEAGGAAVANLLRDLGDGVDFEAAFLHRIQKSFADFQAALRP
;
A
#
# COMPACT_ATOMS: atom_id res chain seq x y z
N MET A 1 34.84 20.72 -9.82
CA MET A 1 34.09 19.71 -9.04
C MET A 1 34.36 19.99 -7.56
N ALA A 2 33.38 20.45 -6.79
CA ALA A 2 33.51 20.57 -5.36
C ALA A 2 33.65 19.15 -4.77
N GLN A 3 34.73 18.90 -4.01
CA GLN A 3 34.89 17.62 -3.32
C GLN A 3 33.78 17.49 -2.25
N SER A 4 33.03 16.41 -2.33
CA SER A 4 32.06 16.10 -1.29
C SER A 4 32.73 16.08 0.08
N SER A 5 32.13 16.70 1.08
CA SER A 5 32.64 16.64 2.44
C SER A 5 32.80 15.18 2.87
N PRO A 6 33.96 14.76 3.42
CA PRO A 6 34.16 13.38 3.89
C PRO A 6 33.06 12.94 4.86
N LYS A 7 32.52 13.87 5.64
CA LYS A 7 31.38 13.63 6.55
C LYS A 7 30.09 13.37 5.79
N ALA A 8 29.83 14.09 4.69
CA ALA A 8 28.64 13.84 3.86
C ALA A 8 28.70 12.45 3.21
N ALA A 9 29.87 12.05 2.70
CA ALA A 9 30.06 10.72 2.11
C ALA A 9 29.86 9.59 3.13
N MET A 10 30.33 9.76 4.35
CA MET A 10 30.11 8.80 5.45
C MET A 10 28.62 8.68 5.80
N LEU A 11 27.91 9.81 5.93
CA LEU A 11 26.47 9.82 6.20
C LEU A 11 25.68 9.17 5.05
N GLU A 12 26.05 9.43 3.79
CA GLU A 12 25.47 8.78 2.61
C GLU A 12 25.59 7.26 2.71
N GLN A 13 26.79 6.75 2.99
CA GLN A 13 27.02 5.31 3.11
C GLN A 13 26.20 4.69 4.24
N GLN A 14 26.15 5.33 5.41
CA GLN A 14 25.35 4.86 6.55
C GLN A 14 23.85 4.85 6.23
N ALA A 15 23.37 5.88 5.54
CA ALA A 15 21.96 5.99 5.15
C ALA A 15 21.57 4.90 4.14
N TRP A 16 22.41 4.61 3.13
CA TRP A 16 22.15 3.50 2.21
C TRP A 16 22.15 2.15 2.94
N ALA A 17 23.12 1.92 3.85
CA ALA A 17 23.15 0.70 4.66
C ALA A 17 21.91 0.56 5.56
N ALA A 18 21.38 1.67 6.08
CA ALA A 18 20.14 1.67 6.84
C ALA A 18 18.93 1.31 5.96
N LEU A 19 18.86 1.78 4.70
CA LEU A 19 17.83 1.37 3.74
C LEU A 19 17.90 -0.14 3.45
N ASP A 20 19.09 -0.66 3.20
CA ASP A 20 19.31 -2.09 2.93
C ASP A 20 18.90 -2.96 4.15
N ALA A 21 19.08 -2.41 5.35
CA ALA A 21 18.63 -3.04 6.61
C ALA A 21 17.13 -2.83 6.91
N GLY A 22 16.35 -2.21 6.01
CA GLY A 22 14.92 -1.93 6.20
C GLY A 22 14.60 -0.79 7.18
N LYS A 23 15.62 0.00 7.60
CA LYS A 23 15.47 1.10 8.56
C LYS A 23 15.28 2.44 7.83
N ALA A 24 14.17 2.57 7.10
CA ALA A 24 13.94 3.69 6.19
C ALA A 24 13.88 5.05 6.89
N GLN A 25 13.37 5.15 8.14
CA GLN A 25 13.38 6.40 8.92
C GLN A 25 14.81 6.85 9.28
N VAL A 26 15.65 5.91 9.69
CA VAL A 26 17.06 6.18 10.00
C VAL A 26 17.80 6.65 8.74
N ALA A 27 17.54 5.99 7.62
CA ALA A 27 18.11 6.37 6.33
C ALA A 27 17.69 7.77 5.89
N GLU A 28 16.40 8.10 6.04
CA GLU A 28 15.86 9.42 5.72
C GLU A 28 16.59 10.53 6.49
N GLN A 29 16.76 10.35 7.81
CA GLN A 29 17.47 11.33 8.63
C GLN A 29 18.92 11.44 8.19
N GLY A 30 19.59 10.32 7.94
CA GLY A 30 20.98 10.30 7.44
C GLY A 30 21.15 11.03 6.10
N PHE A 31 20.20 10.85 5.15
CA PHE A 31 20.24 11.61 3.89
C PHE A 31 19.97 13.10 4.09
N ARG A 32 19.08 13.50 4.98
CA ARG A 32 18.86 14.93 5.32
C ARG A 32 20.10 15.57 5.90
N ASP A 33 20.76 14.89 6.82
CA ASP A 33 22.00 15.38 7.43
C ASP A 33 23.14 15.50 6.41
N ALA A 34 23.21 14.54 5.46
CA ALA A 34 24.18 14.59 4.37
C ALA A 34 23.88 15.72 3.36
N ILE A 35 22.60 15.96 3.02
CA ILE A 35 22.16 17.05 2.14
C ILE A 35 22.49 18.41 2.74
N ALA A 36 22.39 18.56 4.06
CA ALA A 36 22.77 19.79 4.76
C ALA A 36 24.27 20.14 4.56
N LEU A 37 25.11 19.13 4.33
CA LEU A 37 26.55 19.28 4.09
C LEU A 37 26.91 19.38 2.59
N ASP A 38 26.13 18.76 1.71
CA ASP A 38 26.34 18.73 0.26
C ASP A 38 25.00 18.79 -0.49
N PRO A 39 24.33 19.97 -0.53
CA PRO A 39 22.98 20.10 -1.10
C PRO A 39 22.88 19.92 -2.61
N LYS A 40 24.03 19.92 -3.32
CA LYS A 40 24.07 19.75 -4.79
C LYS A 40 24.39 18.32 -5.23
N ASN A 41 24.46 17.38 -4.31
CA ASN A 41 24.72 15.98 -4.61
C ASN A 41 23.41 15.26 -4.96
N ALA A 42 23.20 14.99 -6.24
CA ALA A 42 22.00 14.32 -6.76
C ALA A 42 21.75 12.94 -6.12
N ARG A 43 22.81 12.21 -5.71
CA ARG A 43 22.69 10.89 -5.09
C ARG A 43 22.07 10.95 -3.70
N LEU A 44 22.30 12.03 -2.96
CA LEU A 44 21.68 12.24 -1.65
C LEU A 44 20.17 12.48 -1.78
N HIS A 45 19.77 13.28 -2.78
CA HIS A 45 18.35 13.50 -3.09
C HIS A 45 17.68 12.22 -3.62
N LEU A 46 18.38 11.40 -4.42
CA LEU A 46 17.89 10.07 -4.78
C LEU A 46 17.69 9.19 -3.54
N GLY A 47 18.66 9.17 -2.62
CA GLY A 47 18.57 8.41 -1.38
C GLY A 47 17.38 8.86 -0.50
N LEU A 48 17.22 10.17 -0.33
CA LEU A 48 16.10 10.75 0.40
C LEU A 48 14.76 10.39 -0.26
N GLY A 49 14.65 10.50 -1.59
CA GLY A 49 13.47 10.10 -2.34
C GLY A 49 13.19 8.60 -2.23
N THR A 50 14.24 7.76 -2.21
CA THR A 50 14.11 6.31 -2.01
C THR A 50 13.58 6.00 -0.61
N ALA A 51 14.11 6.64 0.43
CA ALA A 51 13.64 6.48 1.81
C ALA A 51 12.16 6.89 1.94
N ALA A 52 11.80 8.06 1.40
CA ALA A 52 10.43 8.54 1.38
C ALA A 52 9.48 7.59 0.61
N PHE A 53 9.93 7.03 -0.51
CA PHE A 53 9.16 6.04 -1.30
C PHE A 53 8.90 4.76 -0.49
N VAL A 54 9.89 4.23 0.21
CA VAL A 54 9.73 3.06 1.10
C VAL A 54 8.75 3.39 2.24
N LEU A 55 8.82 4.58 2.78
CA LEU A 55 7.93 5.08 3.83
C LEU A 55 6.52 5.45 3.32
N ARG A 56 6.21 5.22 2.04
CA ARG A 56 4.93 5.56 1.41
C ARG A 56 4.59 7.06 1.41
N ARG A 57 5.59 7.93 1.55
CA ARG A 57 5.44 9.39 1.49
C ARG A 57 5.65 9.88 0.06
N ASP A 58 4.65 9.63 -0.78
CA ASP A 58 4.75 9.81 -2.22
C ASP A 58 5.03 11.25 -2.66
N ALA A 59 4.49 12.25 -1.95
CA ALA A 59 4.76 13.65 -2.24
C ALA A 59 6.23 14.03 -1.96
N ASP A 60 6.77 13.59 -0.83
CA ASP A 60 8.17 13.83 -0.45
C ASP A 60 9.14 13.06 -1.36
N ALA A 61 8.77 11.82 -1.71
CA ALA A 61 9.53 11.02 -2.66
C ALA A 61 9.61 11.71 -4.02
N LYS A 62 8.47 12.20 -4.54
CA LYS A 62 8.40 12.94 -5.80
C LYS A 62 9.31 14.16 -5.76
N ALA A 63 9.16 15.03 -4.77
CA ALA A 63 9.95 16.25 -4.64
C ALA A 63 11.47 15.97 -4.60
N SER A 64 11.88 14.97 -3.81
CA SER A 64 13.28 14.61 -3.68
C SER A 64 13.85 13.99 -4.97
N LEU A 65 13.09 13.14 -5.66
CA LEU A 65 13.50 12.52 -6.92
C LEU A 65 13.56 13.55 -8.07
N GLU A 66 12.62 14.49 -8.12
CA GLU A 66 12.65 15.62 -9.07
C GLU A 66 13.89 16.49 -8.83
N GLN A 67 14.21 16.79 -7.58
CA GLN A 67 15.44 17.54 -7.25
C GLN A 67 16.70 16.77 -7.66
N ALA A 68 16.72 15.44 -7.49
CA ALA A 68 17.82 14.60 -7.96
C ALA A 68 17.99 14.70 -9.49
N LEU A 69 16.90 14.71 -10.25
CA LEU A 69 16.92 14.85 -11.72
C LEU A 69 17.26 16.27 -12.19
N VAL A 70 16.91 17.31 -11.43
CA VAL A 70 17.39 18.69 -11.70
C VAL A 70 18.90 18.77 -11.59
N LEU A 71 19.47 18.12 -10.57
CA LEU A 71 20.93 18.12 -10.34
C LEU A 71 21.68 17.18 -11.29
N ALA A 72 21.08 16.07 -11.66
CA ALA A 72 21.65 15.07 -12.57
C ALA A 72 20.56 14.49 -13.48
N PRO A 73 20.29 15.10 -14.65
CA PRO A 73 19.23 14.65 -15.57
C PRO A 73 19.39 13.22 -16.11
N SER A 74 20.60 12.70 -16.12
CA SER A 74 20.93 11.33 -16.57
C SER A 74 20.83 10.28 -15.44
N LEU A 75 20.28 10.63 -14.27
CA LEU A 75 20.18 9.71 -13.15
C LEU A 75 19.00 8.74 -13.35
N THR A 76 19.20 7.73 -14.18
CA THR A 76 18.18 6.74 -14.59
C THR A 76 17.42 6.14 -13.40
N ARG A 77 18.12 5.83 -12.30
CA ARG A 77 17.50 5.27 -11.09
C ARG A 77 16.48 6.22 -10.46
N ALA A 78 16.78 7.53 -10.42
CA ALA A 78 15.82 8.53 -9.91
C ALA A 78 14.57 8.60 -10.79
N ARG A 79 14.77 8.56 -12.13
CA ARG A 79 13.66 8.57 -13.11
C ARG A 79 12.79 7.32 -12.98
N ALA A 80 13.41 6.14 -12.84
CA ALA A 80 12.67 4.89 -12.64
C ALA A 80 11.84 4.91 -11.35
N GLN A 81 12.38 5.43 -10.26
CA GLN A 81 11.62 5.56 -9.02
C GLN A 81 10.52 6.62 -9.10
N LEU A 82 10.76 7.74 -9.77
CA LEU A 82 9.74 8.77 -10.00
C LEU A 82 8.56 8.20 -10.80
N ALA A 83 8.82 7.36 -11.79
CA ALA A 83 7.78 6.64 -12.53
C ALA A 83 6.95 5.71 -11.62
N GLN A 84 7.61 5.01 -10.69
CA GLN A 84 6.90 4.18 -9.70
C GLN A 84 6.03 5.02 -8.75
N VAL A 85 6.51 6.21 -8.37
CA VAL A 85 5.71 7.17 -7.58
C VAL A 85 4.47 7.60 -8.37
N ALA A 86 4.63 8.01 -9.63
CA ALA A 86 3.53 8.42 -10.52
C ALA A 86 2.50 7.28 -10.67
N LYS A 87 2.96 6.04 -10.92
CA LYS A 87 2.10 4.86 -11.01
C LYS A 87 1.28 4.64 -9.72
N ARG A 88 1.92 4.77 -8.56
CA ARG A 88 1.29 4.60 -7.25
C ARG A 88 0.29 5.73 -6.91
N GLN A 89 0.48 6.91 -7.50
CA GLN A 89 -0.46 8.03 -7.43
C GLN A 89 -1.62 7.92 -8.43
N GLY A 90 -1.65 6.88 -9.28
CA GLY A 90 -2.65 6.68 -10.32
C GLY A 90 -2.37 7.42 -11.63
N ASP A 91 -1.24 8.11 -11.73
CA ASP A 91 -0.82 8.81 -12.95
C ASP A 91 -0.05 7.85 -13.88
N LEU A 92 -0.82 6.94 -14.49
CA LEU A 92 -0.28 5.94 -15.41
C LEU A 92 0.37 6.55 -16.67
N PRO A 93 -0.19 7.60 -17.30
CA PRO A 93 0.44 8.27 -18.43
C PRO A 93 1.83 8.81 -18.09
N GLU A 94 1.98 9.52 -16.98
CA GLU A 94 3.28 10.05 -16.54
C GLU A 94 4.26 8.93 -16.18
N ALA A 95 3.79 7.86 -15.52
CA ALA A 95 4.60 6.70 -15.22
C ALA A 95 5.18 6.07 -16.50
N ILE A 96 4.36 5.88 -17.54
CA ILE A 96 4.79 5.37 -18.84
C ILE A 96 5.79 6.32 -19.50
N ARG A 97 5.52 7.60 -19.54
CA ARG A 97 6.41 8.61 -20.14
C ARG A 97 7.81 8.58 -19.52
N LEU A 98 7.89 8.56 -18.20
CA LEU A 98 9.15 8.48 -17.48
C LEU A 98 9.87 7.14 -17.73
N TYR A 99 9.11 6.04 -17.76
CA TYR A 99 9.69 4.70 -17.92
C TYR A 99 10.13 4.41 -19.36
N GLN A 100 9.54 5.07 -20.37
CA GLN A 100 10.04 5.05 -21.76
C GLN A 100 11.45 5.62 -21.86
N VAL A 101 11.73 6.71 -21.13
CA VAL A 101 13.08 7.27 -21.08
C VAL A 101 14.03 6.29 -20.39
N VAL A 102 13.61 5.67 -19.26
CA VAL A 102 14.40 4.64 -18.60
C VAL A 102 14.72 3.50 -19.56
N ALA A 103 13.75 2.98 -20.30
CA ALA A 103 13.94 1.88 -21.26
C ALA A 103 14.93 2.26 -22.40
N SER A 104 14.93 3.51 -22.82
CA SER A 104 15.89 3.99 -23.81
C SER A 104 17.32 4.11 -23.28
N GLU A 105 17.47 4.39 -21.99
CA GLU A 105 18.79 4.50 -21.31
C GLU A 105 19.39 3.11 -20.97
N VAL A 106 18.55 2.10 -20.74
CA VAL A 106 18.96 0.73 -20.40
C VAL A 106 18.26 -0.33 -21.27
N PRO A 107 18.51 -0.33 -22.60
CA PRO A 107 17.76 -1.15 -23.56
C PRO A 107 17.93 -2.67 -23.34
N GLY A 108 18.99 -3.08 -22.64
CA GLY A 108 19.27 -4.48 -22.31
C GLY A 108 18.50 -5.02 -21.08
N ASP A 109 17.86 -4.16 -20.29
CA ASP A 109 17.16 -4.58 -19.08
C ASP A 109 15.77 -5.14 -19.42
N ALA A 110 15.63 -6.47 -19.28
CA ALA A 110 14.37 -7.17 -19.55
C ALA A 110 13.27 -6.79 -18.54
N GLY A 111 13.61 -6.52 -17.28
CA GLY A 111 12.65 -6.14 -16.25
C GLY A 111 12.06 -4.76 -16.50
N VAL A 112 12.87 -3.84 -17.03
CA VAL A 112 12.40 -2.51 -17.44
C VAL A 112 11.43 -2.63 -18.62
N ARG A 113 11.76 -3.43 -19.64
CA ARG A 113 10.87 -3.66 -20.80
C ARG A 113 9.54 -4.30 -20.39
N ASP A 114 9.58 -5.39 -19.63
CA ASP A 114 8.38 -6.09 -19.14
C ASP A 114 7.46 -5.14 -18.34
N THR A 115 8.04 -4.30 -17.51
CA THR A 115 7.28 -3.31 -16.72
C THR A 115 6.62 -2.26 -17.62
N LEU A 116 7.37 -1.72 -18.58
CA LEU A 116 6.84 -0.71 -19.53
C LEU A 116 5.72 -1.30 -20.38
N GLU A 117 5.92 -2.48 -20.97
CA GLU A 117 4.92 -3.17 -21.78
C GLU A 117 3.65 -3.45 -21.00
N ARG A 118 3.77 -3.87 -19.73
CA ARG A 118 2.62 -4.11 -18.85
C ARG A 118 1.84 -2.82 -18.58
N TRP A 119 2.52 -1.71 -18.30
CA TRP A 119 1.87 -0.44 -18.07
C TRP A 119 1.21 0.12 -19.35
N GLN A 120 1.82 -0.09 -20.52
CA GLN A 120 1.23 0.26 -21.80
C GLN A 120 -0.04 -0.55 -22.08
N ARG A 121 -0.01 -1.88 -21.86
CA ARG A 121 -1.21 -2.72 -21.95
C ARG A 121 -2.32 -2.27 -21.01
N GLU A 122 -1.97 -1.90 -19.78
CA GLU A 122 -2.93 -1.36 -18.82
C GLU A 122 -3.54 -0.04 -19.30
N ALA A 123 -2.75 0.86 -19.86
CA ALA A 123 -3.25 2.13 -20.41
C ALA A 123 -4.16 1.93 -21.61
N GLU A 124 -3.76 1.09 -22.57
CA GLU A 124 -4.58 0.72 -23.75
C GLU A 124 -5.90 0.07 -23.33
N LEU A 125 -5.88 -0.76 -22.28
CA LEU A 125 -7.08 -1.35 -21.74
C LEU A 125 -7.99 -0.27 -21.14
N HIS A 126 -7.43 0.64 -20.34
CA HIS A 126 -8.19 1.73 -19.71
C HIS A 126 -8.81 2.70 -20.71
N GLU A 127 -8.19 2.93 -21.89
CA GLU A 127 -8.74 3.76 -22.96
C GLU A 127 -10.02 3.16 -23.57
N ARG A 128 -10.15 1.83 -23.58
CA ARG A 128 -11.32 1.12 -24.10
C ARG A 128 -12.41 0.92 -23.07
N MET A 129 -12.08 1.07 -21.77
CA MET A 129 -13.01 0.92 -20.68
C MET A 129 -13.99 2.09 -20.60
N ARG A 130 -15.22 1.78 -20.23
CA ARG A 130 -16.23 2.76 -19.84
C ARG A 130 -15.95 3.25 -18.43
N LEU A 131 -16.42 4.45 -18.13
CA LEU A 131 -16.32 5.07 -16.81
C LEU A 131 -17.72 5.34 -16.27
N THR A 132 -17.99 4.81 -15.07
CA THR A 132 -19.15 5.23 -14.26
C THR A 132 -18.62 6.03 -13.06
N VAL A 133 -19.28 7.16 -12.80
CA VAL A 133 -18.93 8.07 -11.70
C VAL A 133 -20.05 8.04 -10.66
N GLY A 134 -19.73 7.65 -9.44
CA GLY A 134 -20.56 7.79 -8.25
C GLY A 134 -20.05 8.90 -7.34
N ASP A 135 -20.70 9.09 -6.21
CA ASP A 135 -20.34 10.15 -5.24
C ASP A 135 -18.97 9.90 -4.59
N HIS A 136 -18.66 8.63 -4.32
CA HIS A 136 -17.43 8.23 -3.60
C HIS A 136 -16.46 7.44 -4.45
N PHE A 137 -16.91 6.89 -5.60
CA PHE A 137 -16.12 6.00 -6.44
C PHE A 137 -16.20 6.35 -7.91
N THR A 138 -15.11 6.07 -8.63
CA THR A 138 -15.11 6.04 -10.09
C THR A 138 -14.80 4.63 -10.55
N ILE A 139 -15.66 4.01 -11.38
CA ILE A 139 -15.52 2.61 -11.80
C ILE A 139 -15.23 2.54 -13.28
N ARG A 140 -14.11 1.91 -13.64
CA ARG A 140 -13.76 1.53 -15.02
C ARG A 140 -14.09 0.07 -15.27
N PHE A 141 -14.73 -0.24 -16.43
CA PHE A 141 -15.13 -1.60 -16.80
C PHE A 141 -15.20 -1.75 -18.34
N GLU A 142 -15.05 -2.98 -18.85
CA GLU A 142 -15.17 -3.27 -20.27
C GLU A 142 -16.63 -3.51 -20.67
N GLY A 143 -17.03 -2.88 -21.79
CA GLY A 143 -18.25 -3.22 -22.51
C GLY A 143 -19.60 -2.94 -21.84
N PRO A 144 -20.71 -3.03 -22.62
CA PRO A 144 -22.05 -2.82 -22.11
C PRO A 144 -22.56 -3.99 -21.25
N GLU A 145 -22.01 -5.18 -21.46
CA GLU A 145 -22.41 -6.40 -20.70
C GLU A 145 -22.03 -6.31 -19.22
N ASP A 146 -20.97 -5.54 -18.93
CA ASP A 146 -20.47 -5.35 -17.58
C ASP A 146 -21.11 -4.16 -16.84
N ALA A 147 -22.00 -3.40 -17.51
CA ALA A 147 -22.64 -2.22 -16.90
C ALA A 147 -23.53 -2.58 -15.69
N ALA A 148 -24.25 -3.71 -15.76
CA ALA A 148 -25.08 -4.18 -14.64
C ALA A 148 -24.22 -4.61 -13.46
N LEU A 149 -23.05 -5.22 -13.72
CA LEU A 149 -22.11 -5.59 -12.66
C LEU A 149 -21.42 -4.36 -12.08
N ALA A 150 -21.05 -3.37 -12.91
CA ALA A 150 -20.48 -2.11 -12.43
C ALA A 150 -21.47 -1.36 -11.50
N ALA A 151 -22.78 -1.39 -11.80
CA ALA A 151 -23.81 -0.83 -10.93
C ALA A 151 -23.86 -1.56 -9.57
N LYS A 152 -23.85 -2.90 -9.57
CA LYS A 152 -23.80 -3.70 -8.33
C LYS A 152 -22.55 -3.43 -7.51
N VAL A 153 -21.40 -3.31 -8.17
CA VAL A 153 -20.13 -2.97 -7.52
C VAL A 153 -20.21 -1.59 -6.88
N LEU A 154 -20.82 -0.61 -7.56
CA LEU A 154 -20.99 0.74 -7.01
C LEU A 154 -21.89 0.71 -5.76
N GLU A 155 -23.04 0.04 -5.83
CA GLU A 155 -23.94 -0.11 -4.68
C GLU A 155 -23.25 -0.80 -3.48
N SER A 156 -22.48 -1.86 -3.75
CA SER A 156 -21.71 -2.58 -2.73
C SER A 156 -20.64 -1.69 -2.09
N LEU A 157 -19.91 -0.95 -2.90
CA LEU A 157 -18.88 -0.01 -2.43
C LEU A 157 -19.50 1.15 -1.63
N ASP A 158 -20.65 1.68 -2.04
CA ASP A 158 -21.34 2.73 -1.28
C ASP A 158 -21.80 2.22 0.09
N ARG A 159 -22.32 0.98 0.17
CA ARG A 159 -22.58 0.34 1.47
C ARG A 159 -21.31 0.19 2.31
N ALA A 160 -20.23 -0.28 1.71
CA ALA A 160 -18.95 -0.43 2.37
C ALA A 160 -18.39 0.93 2.84
N PHE A 161 -18.54 1.98 2.02
CA PHE A 161 -18.09 3.35 2.36
C PHE A 161 -18.69 3.83 3.68
N TRP A 162 -19.99 3.75 3.84
CA TRP A 162 -20.65 4.19 5.07
C TRP A 162 -20.28 3.27 6.24
N ARG A 163 -20.43 1.97 6.09
CA ARG A 163 -20.20 0.99 7.15
C ARG A 163 -18.74 1.05 7.69
N VAL A 164 -17.75 1.05 6.80
CA VAL A 164 -16.33 1.03 7.19
C VAL A 164 -15.90 2.39 7.72
N SER A 165 -16.37 3.49 7.10
CA SER A 165 -16.01 4.85 7.54
C SER A 165 -16.61 5.19 8.90
N ASP A 166 -17.83 4.72 9.20
CA ASP A 166 -18.47 4.95 10.49
C ASP A 166 -17.70 4.32 11.66
N VAL A 167 -17.08 3.16 11.44
CA VAL A 167 -16.24 2.51 12.49
C VAL A 167 -15.12 3.43 12.95
N PHE A 168 -14.51 4.17 12.04
CA PHE A 168 -13.39 5.08 12.36
C PHE A 168 -13.82 6.53 12.61
N GLY A 169 -15.06 6.88 12.28
CA GLY A 169 -15.50 8.28 12.23
C GLY A 169 -14.69 9.11 11.23
N ALA A 170 -14.26 8.49 10.14
CA ALA A 170 -13.38 9.10 9.14
C ALA A 170 -13.82 8.69 7.72
N PHE A 171 -13.81 9.66 6.82
CA PHE A 171 -14.31 9.50 5.45
C PHE A 171 -13.23 9.94 4.45
N PRO A 172 -12.99 9.21 3.35
CA PRO A 172 -12.12 9.66 2.27
C PRO A 172 -12.65 10.98 1.68
N THR A 173 -11.74 11.93 1.47
CA THR A 173 -12.08 13.24 0.90
C THR A 173 -12.00 13.28 -0.62
N LYS A 174 -11.46 12.22 -1.24
CA LYS A 174 -11.35 12.07 -2.69
C LYS A 174 -12.08 10.81 -3.12
N THR A 175 -12.64 10.85 -4.33
CA THR A 175 -13.20 9.65 -4.96
C THR A 175 -12.13 8.56 -5.10
N VAL A 176 -12.51 7.32 -4.79
CA VAL A 176 -11.62 6.15 -4.87
C VAL A 176 -11.77 5.52 -6.27
N PRO A 177 -10.69 5.41 -7.05
CA PRO A 177 -10.76 4.75 -8.34
C PRO A 177 -10.86 3.24 -8.18
N VAL A 178 -11.72 2.63 -9.01
CA VAL A 178 -11.97 1.20 -9.06
C VAL A 178 -11.84 0.73 -10.51
N VAL A 179 -11.19 -0.39 -10.74
CA VAL A 179 -11.11 -1.00 -12.06
C VAL A 179 -11.54 -2.46 -11.99
N LEU A 180 -12.49 -2.81 -12.84
CA LEU A 180 -12.98 -4.15 -12.97
C LEU A 180 -12.26 -4.82 -14.15
N TYR A 181 -11.55 -5.92 -13.90
CA TYR A 181 -10.78 -6.67 -14.87
C TYR A 181 -11.36 -8.06 -15.12
N SER A 182 -11.10 -8.64 -16.27
CA SER A 182 -11.20 -10.09 -16.38
C SER A 182 -10.17 -10.77 -15.45
N GLY A 183 -10.38 -12.03 -15.09
CA GLY A 183 -9.42 -12.74 -14.22
C GLY A 183 -8.01 -12.84 -14.82
N GLU A 184 -7.89 -12.88 -16.15
CA GLU A 184 -6.61 -12.89 -16.87
C GLU A 184 -5.93 -11.51 -16.81
N GLN A 185 -6.66 -10.45 -17.14
CA GLN A 185 -6.20 -9.06 -17.06
C GLN A 185 -5.75 -8.70 -15.64
N PHE A 186 -6.53 -9.09 -14.63
CA PHE A 186 -6.18 -8.86 -13.23
C PHE A 186 -4.82 -9.45 -12.87
N ARG A 187 -4.57 -10.69 -13.24
CA ARG A 187 -3.28 -11.37 -12.99
C ARG A 187 -2.12 -10.75 -13.76
N ASP A 188 -2.33 -10.42 -15.03
CA ASP A 188 -1.29 -9.79 -15.87
C ASP A 188 -0.88 -8.43 -15.32
N ILE A 189 -1.85 -7.60 -14.94
CA ILE A 189 -1.61 -6.22 -14.50
C ILE A 189 -1.10 -6.15 -13.07
N THR A 190 -1.72 -6.90 -12.13
CA THR A 190 -1.40 -6.80 -10.69
C THR A 190 -0.24 -7.70 -10.28
N ARG A 191 0.06 -8.76 -11.04
CA ARG A 191 0.96 -9.85 -10.64
C ARG A 191 0.52 -10.54 -9.34
N SER A 192 -0.74 -10.39 -8.99
CA SER A 192 -1.31 -11.01 -7.79
C SER A 192 -1.37 -12.54 -7.93
N PRO A 193 -1.27 -13.29 -6.82
CA PRO A 193 -1.46 -14.73 -6.82
C PRO A 193 -2.85 -15.12 -7.33
N GLN A 194 -3.01 -16.38 -7.80
CA GLN A 194 -4.29 -16.86 -8.32
C GLN A 194 -5.46 -16.82 -7.31
N TRP A 195 -5.15 -16.84 -6.02
CA TRP A 195 -6.13 -16.79 -4.96
C TRP A 195 -6.52 -15.36 -4.55
N ALA A 196 -5.84 -14.33 -5.07
CA ALA A 196 -6.17 -12.95 -4.75
C ALA A 196 -7.51 -12.55 -5.38
N ALA A 197 -8.45 -12.14 -4.54
CA ALA A 197 -9.80 -11.74 -4.94
C ALA A 197 -9.90 -10.24 -5.24
N GLY A 198 -8.88 -9.45 -4.85
CA GLY A 198 -8.77 -8.02 -5.10
C GLY A 198 -7.34 -7.54 -4.90
N ALA A 199 -7.10 -6.26 -5.12
CA ALA A 199 -5.85 -5.59 -4.81
C ALA A 199 -6.05 -4.08 -4.71
N PHE A 200 -5.36 -3.44 -3.77
CA PHE A 200 -5.33 -1.99 -3.62
C PHE A 200 -3.89 -1.46 -3.70
N ASP A 201 -3.63 -0.62 -4.69
CA ASP A 201 -2.35 0.08 -4.88
C ASP A 201 -2.50 1.62 -4.97
N GLY A 202 -3.65 2.14 -4.57
CA GLY A 202 -4.17 3.48 -4.79
C GLY A 202 -5.41 3.44 -5.67
N THR A 203 -5.64 2.31 -6.33
CA THR A 203 -6.83 1.95 -7.12
C THR A 203 -7.32 0.60 -6.61
N ILE A 204 -8.60 0.46 -6.36
CA ILE A 204 -9.22 -0.85 -6.07
C ILE A 204 -9.30 -1.62 -7.40
N ARG A 205 -8.70 -2.80 -7.45
CA ARG A 205 -8.67 -3.67 -8.64
C ARG A 205 -9.39 -4.98 -8.32
N VAL A 206 -10.39 -5.31 -9.09
CA VAL A 206 -11.24 -6.48 -8.84
C VAL A 206 -11.37 -7.32 -10.11
N PRO A 207 -11.13 -8.65 -10.04
CA PRO A 207 -11.40 -9.55 -11.16
C PRO A 207 -12.91 -9.80 -11.30
N MET A 208 -13.46 -9.62 -12.50
CA MET A 208 -14.91 -9.67 -12.79
C MET A 208 -15.50 -11.05 -13.03
N ARG A 209 -14.71 -12.12 -13.14
CA ARG A 209 -15.20 -13.46 -13.44
C ARG A 209 -14.70 -14.50 -12.44
N GLY A 210 -15.62 -15.34 -11.99
CA GLY A 210 -15.39 -16.43 -11.05
C GLY A 210 -16.32 -16.35 -9.84
N ALA A 211 -15.87 -16.77 -8.67
CA ALA A 211 -16.65 -16.83 -7.42
C ALA A 211 -17.25 -15.49 -6.95
N LEU A 212 -16.78 -14.35 -7.47
CA LEU A 212 -17.28 -13.02 -7.15
C LEU A 212 -18.64 -12.67 -7.79
N GLU A 213 -19.21 -13.52 -8.64
CA GLU A 213 -20.58 -13.35 -9.15
C GLU A 213 -21.64 -13.65 -8.09
N GLN A 214 -21.26 -14.26 -6.97
CA GLN A 214 -22.13 -14.54 -5.82
C GLN A 214 -22.04 -13.38 -4.83
N GLY A 215 -23.18 -12.68 -4.63
CA GLY A 215 -23.28 -11.34 -4.01
C GLY A 215 -22.51 -11.12 -2.69
N GLU A 216 -22.54 -12.06 -1.74
CA GLU A 216 -21.87 -11.89 -0.43
C GLU A 216 -20.32 -11.90 -0.54
N ASP A 217 -19.75 -12.72 -1.43
CA ASP A 217 -18.30 -12.74 -1.64
C ASP A 217 -17.81 -11.45 -2.30
N LEU A 218 -18.60 -10.87 -3.21
CA LEU A 218 -18.28 -9.59 -3.83
C LEU A 218 -18.30 -8.46 -2.80
N ASP A 219 -19.36 -8.36 -1.99
CA ASP A 219 -19.50 -7.34 -0.94
C ASP A 219 -18.32 -7.41 0.04
N ARG A 220 -17.92 -8.61 0.43
CA ARG A 220 -16.78 -8.83 1.33
C ARG A 220 -15.47 -8.35 0.73
N VAL A 221 -15.15 -8.75 -0.50
CA VAL A 221 -13.91 -8.35 -1.18
C VAL A 221 -13.87 -6.84 -1.38
N LEU A 222 -14.96 -6.22 -1.81
CA LEU A 222 -15.02 -4.77 -2.02
C LEU A 222 -14.86 -4.00 -0.71
N ALA A 223 -15.45 -4.49 0.38
CA ALA A 223 -15.28 -3.89 1.70
C ALA A 223 -13.83 -4.02 2.21
N HIS A 224 -13.16 -5.16 1.96
CA HIS A 224 -11.75 -5.37 2.27
C HIS A 224 -10.85 -4.36 1.54
N GLU A 225 -11.00 -4.26 0.22
CA GLU A 225 -10.19 -3.34 -0.58
C GLU A 225 -10.50 -1.87 -0.27
N PHE A 226 -11.77 -1.54 0.03
CA PHE A 226 -12.13 -0.20 0.49
C PHE A 226 -11.53 0.12 1.88
N ALA A 227 -11.48 -0.86 2.79
CA ALA A 227 -10.82 -0.68 4.08
C ALA A 227 -9.34 -0.29 3.91
N HIS A 228 -8.61 -0.93 2.98
CA HIS A 228 -7.26 -0.52 2.63
C HIS A 228 -7.19 0.92 2.10
N ALA A 229 -8.16 1.33 1.26
CA ALA A 229 -8.22 2.71 0.76
C ALA A 229 -8.44 3.73 1.88
N LEU A 230 -9.34 3.44 2.83
CA LEU A 230 -9.59 4.28 3.99
C LEU A 230 -8.38 4.32 4.94
N ILE A 231 -7.81 3.17 5.30
CA ILE A 231 -6.62 3.06 6.15
C ILE A 231 -5.47 3.89 5.54
N ARG A 232 -5.27 3.79 4.22
CA ARG A 232 -4.25 4.58 3.51
C ARG A 232 -4.53 6.08 3.52
N SER A 233 -5.79 6.49 3.53
CA SER A 233 -6.16 7.92 3.64
C SER A 233 -5.83 8.49 5.02
N LEU A 234 -5.87 7.65 6.07
CA LEU A 234 -5.52 8.00 7.44
C LEU A 234 -4.01 7.91 7.70
N ALA A 235 -3.36 6.90 7.12
CA ALA A 235 -1.93 6.64 7.30
C ALA A 235 -1.22 6.58 5.94
N THR A 236 -0.60 7.68 5.54
CA THR A 236 0.13 7.78 4.27
C THR A 236 1.44 6.98 4.27
N ARG A 237 1.89 6.51 5.43
CA ARG A 237 3.10 5.72 5.64
C ARG A 237 2.81 4.23 5.71
N SER A 238 3.87 3.41 5.63
CA SER A 238 3.79 1.97 5.82
C SER A 238 3.36 1.65 7.25
N LEU A 239 2.38 0.78 7.39
CA LEU A 239 1.89 0.24 8.65
C LEU A 239 2.43 -1.18 8.88
N PRO A 240 2.45 -1.68 10.13
CA PRO A 240 2.63 -3.10 10.39
C PRO A 240 1.59 -3.90 9.59
N THR A 241 2.05 -4.96 8.88
CA THR A 241 1.15 -5.73 7.99
C THR A 241 -0.03 -6.32 8.76
N TRP A 242 0.19 -6.83 9.98
CA TRP A 242 -0.90 -7.37 10.80
C TRP A 242 -2.01 -6.32 11.09
N LEU A 243 -1.63 -5.04 11.26
CA LEU A 243 -2.60 -3.98 11.53
C LEU A 243 -3.39 -3.64 10.28
N ASN A 244 -2.72 -3.49 9.14
CA ASN A 244 -3.36 -3.20 7.86
C ASN A 244 -4.30 -4.32 7.40
N GLU A 245 -3.79 -5.56 7.34
CA GLU A 245 -4.57 -6.72 6.90
C GLU A 245 -5.63 -7.12 7.92
N GLY A 246 -5.29 -7.02 9.20
CA GLY A 246 -6.22 -7.34 10.28
C GLY A 246 -7.42 -6.42 10.31
N LEU A 247 -7.22 -5.10 10.18
CA LEU A 247 -8.33 -4.13 10.11
C LEU A 247 -9.16 -4.38 8.84
N ALA A 248 -8.55 -4.60 7.67
CA ALA A 248 -9.30 -4.90 6.46
C ALA A 248 -10.15 -6.16 6.61
N SER A 249 -9.59 -7.24 7.20
CA SER A 249 -10.32 -8.49 7.45
C SER A 249 -11.46 -8.36 8.47
N VAL A 250 -11.32 -7.50 9.48
CA VAL A 250 -12.41 -7.23 10.43
C VAL A 250 -13.55 -6.45 9.78
N LEU A 251 -13.19 -5.54 8.87
CA LEU A 251 -14.15 -4.63 8.22
C LEU A 251 -14.83 -5.24 6.99
N GLU A 252 -14.33 -6.37 6.48
CA GLU A 252 -14.96 -7.08 5.36
C GLU A 252 -16.22 -7.86 5.78
N SER A 253 -16.32 -8.32 7.04
CA SER A 253 -17.38 -9.21 7.52
C SER A 253 -17.63 -9.02 9.01
N ASP A 254 -18.88 -9.22 9.42
CA ASP A 254 -19.28 -9.17 10.83
C ASP A 254 -18.84 -10.41 11.63
N SER A 255 -18.50 -11.51 10.96
CA SER A 255 -18.09 -12.78 11.59
C SER A 255 -16.62 -13.08 11.32
N LEU A 256 -15.91 -13.44 12.39
CA LEU A 256 -14.53 -13.92 12.36
C LEU A 256 -14.40 -15.41 12.71
N GLY A 257 -15.48 -16.19 12.66
CA GLY A 257 -15.45 -17.63 12.97
C GLY A 257 -14.41 -18.40 12.14
N TRP A 258 -14.19 -17.99 10.88
CA TRP A 258 -13.13 -18.55 10.04
C TRP A 258 -11.73 -18.33 10.63
N ALA A 259 -11.49 -17.17 11.25
CA ALA A 259 -10.20 -16.81 11.85
C ALA A 259 -9.98 -17.57 13.16
N GLU A 260 -11.02 -17.67 13.99
CA GLU A 260 -11.00 -18.46 15.21
C GLU A 260 -10.69 -19.93 14.92
N ASP A 261 -11.39 -20.53 13.96
CA ASP A 261 -11.17 -21.89 13.51
C ASP A 261 -9.75 -22.11 12.96
N ARG A 262 -9.24 -21.16 12.22
CA ARG A 262 -7.89 -21.26 11.64
C ARG A 262 -6.81 -21.18 12.69
N VAL A 263 -6.93 -20.27 13.65
CA VAL A 263 -5.99 -20.10 14.76
C VAL A 263 -6.05 -21.33 15.69
N ALA A 264 -7.23 -21.83 16.02
CA ALA A 264 -7.41 -23.00 16.87
C ALA A 264 -6.76 -24.28 16.29
N LYS A 265 -6.73 -24.42 14.96
CA LYS A 265 -6.14 -25.55 14.24
C LYS A 265 -4.66 -25.38 13.93
N ALA A 266 -4.09 -24.19 14.16
CA ALA A 266 -2.71 -23.91 13.83
C ALA A 266 -1.74 -24.54 14.85
N ALA A 267 -0.71 -25.22 14.37
CA ALA A 267 0.35 -25.75 15.23
C ALA A 267 1.13 -24.65 15.96
N ARG A 268 1.20 -23.47 15.35
CA ARG A 268 1.87 -22.28 15.90
C ARG A 268 1.23 -21.02 15.32
N VAL A 269 0.94 -20.05 16.18
CA VAL A 269 0.51 -18.71 15.82
C VAL A 269 1.69 -17.74 15.96
N PRO A 270 2.11 -17.05 14.89
CA PRO A 270 3.18 -16.06 14.97
C PRO A 270 2.79 -14.88 15.87
N SER A 271 3.77 -14.26 16.55
CA SER A 271 3.54 -13.03 17.30
C SER A 271 3.26 -11.84 16.36
N LEU A 272 2.56 -10.80 16.83
CA LEU A 272 2.29 -9.59 16.04
C LEU A 272 3.58 -8.87 15.63
N THR A 273 4.64 -8.97 16.42
CA THR A 273 5.98 -8.47 16.06
C THR A 273 6.52 -9.15 14.79
N VAL A 274 6.32 -10.46 14.65
CA VAL A 274 6.68 -11.22 13.45
C VAL A 274 5.75 -10.85 12.29
N LEU A 275 4.46 -10.68 12.57
CA LEU A 275 3.42 -10.32 11.60
C LEU A 275 3.46 -8.84 11.18
N ALA A 276 4.36 -8.03 11.72
CA ALA A 276 4.61 -6.68 11.24
C ALA A 276 5.26 -6.66 9.83
N GLY A 277 5.99 -7.72 9.47
CA GLY A 277 6.60 -7.90 8.15
C GLY A 277 5.62 -8.38 7.07
N SER A 278 6.07 -8.37 5.81
CA SER A 278 5.26 -8.78 4.65
C SER A 278 4.87 -10.27 4.68
N PHE A 279 3.61 -10.56 4.34
CA PHE A 279 3.06 -11.92 4.20
C PHE A 279 3.38 -12.57 2.85
N SER A 280 3.93 -11.83 1.88
CA SER A 280 4.18 -12.31 0.51
C SER A 280 5.16 -13.50 0.42
N LYS A 281 5.97 -13.72 1.44
CA LYS A 281 6.94 -14.82 1.53
C LYS A 281 6.44 -16.04 2.32
N LEU A 282 5.23 -15.95 2.88
CA LEU A 282 4.64 -17.05 3.64
C LEU A 282 4.07 -18.13 2.71
N SER A 283 4.08 -19.38 3.15
CA SER A 283 3.34 -20.44 2.46
C SER A 283 1.84 -20.17 2.51
N GLY A 284 1.04 -20.78 1.62
CA GLY A 284 -0.41 -20.58 1.61
C GLY A 284 -1.08 -20.86 2.96
N ALA A 285 -0.67 -21.91 3.67
CA ALA A 285 -1.18 -22.26 5.00
C ALA A 285 -0.73 -21.26 6.08
N ASP A 286 0.54 -20.87 6.07
CA ASP A 286 1.09 -19.90 7.03
C ASP A 286 0.50 -18.49 6.81
N ALA A 287 0.27 -18.11 5.54
CA ALA A 287 -0.40 -16.86 5.22
C ALA A 287 -1.82 -16.82 5.79
N GLN A 288 -2.59 -17.91 5.65
CA GLN A 288 -3.94 -17.99 6.21
C GLN A 288 -3.95 -17.85 7.74
N VAL A 289 -2.98 -18.44 8.45
CA VAL A 289 -2.82 -18.25 9.90
C VAL A 289 -2.43 -16.81 10.24
N ALA A 290 -1.56 -16.20 9.44
CA ALA A 290 -1.16 -14.81 9.62
C ALA A 290 -2.34 -13.83 9.47
N TYR A 291 -3.17 -14.00 8.42
CA TYR A 291 -4.40 -13.22 8.23
C TYR A 291 -5.37 -13.42 9.39
N ALA A 292 -5.61 -14.67 9.79
CA ALA A 292 -6.52 -15.00 10.89
C ALA A 292 -6.07 -14.37 12.22
N ALA A 293 -4.80 -14.52 12.59
CA ALA A 293 -4.24 -13.92 13.80
C ALA A 293 -4.29 -12.39 13.76
N SER A 294 -4.06 -11.78 12.60
CA SER A 294 -4.16 -10.34 12.38
C SER A 294 -5.60 -9.85 12.55
N ALA A 295 -6.58 -10.57 11.99
CA ALA A 295 -7.99 -10.23 12.13
C ALA A 295 -8.46 -10.28 13.59
N LEU A 296 -8.11 -11.34 14.34
CA LEU A 296 -8.46 -11.45 15.76
C LEU A 296 -7.80 -10.36 16.60
N ALA A 297 -6.54 -10.03 16.32
CA ALA A 297 -5.85 -8.95 17.00
C ALA A 297 -6.48 -7.58 16.69
N ALA A 298 -6.83 -7.31 15.44
CA ALA A 298 -7.49 -6.06 15.05
C ALA A 298 -8.90 -5.93 15.64
N ARG A 299 -9.68 -7.03 15.69
CA ARG A 299 -10.98 -7.06 16.36
C ARG A 299 -10.83 -6.68 17.82
N ARG A 300 -9.92 -7.35 18.53
CA ARG A 300 -9.66 -7.04 19.93
C ARG A 300 -9.23 -5.59 20.14
N LEU A 301 -8.38 -5.07 19.25
CA LEU A 301 -7.96 -3.66 19.30
C LEU A 301 -9.13 -2.70 19.18
N LEU A 302 -10.05 -2.96 18.24
CA LEU A 302 -11.27 -2.18 18.05
C LEU A 302 -12.21 -2.29 19.26
N ASP A 303 -12.37 -3.49 19.83
CA ASP A 303 -13.25 -3.75 20.97
C ASP A 303 -12.71 -3.07 22.26
N GLU A 304 -11.38 -3.06 22.48
CA GLU A 304 -10.77 -2.45 23.67
C GLU A 304 -10.66 -0.92 23.56
N ALA A 305 -10.30 -0.40 22.40
CA ALA A 305 -9.98 1.03 22.24
C ALA A 305 -11.04 1.84 21.51
N GLY A 306 -11.88 1.19 20.72
CA GLY A 306 -12.85 1.83 19.84
C GLY A 306 -12.22 2.36 18.54
N GLY A 307 -13.06 2.50 17.51
CA GLY A 307 -12.60 2.87 16.17
C GLY A 307 -11.96 4.24 16.10
N ALA A 308 -12.45 5.22 16.86
CA ALA A 308 -11.88 6.58 16.87
C ALA A 308 -10.44 6.60 17.41
N ALA A 309 -10.12 5.80 18.45
CA ALA A 309 -8.75 5.69 18.95
C ALA A 309 -7.83 5.02 17.93
N VAL A 310 -8.33 3.97 17.26
CA VAL A 310 -7.60 3.28 16.17
C VAL A 310 -7.37 4.23 14.99
N ALA A 311 -8.37 5.03 14.59
CA ALA A 311 -8.19 6.05 13.54
C ALA A 311 -7.11 7.08 13.90
N ASN A 312 -7.06 7.51 15.17
CA ASN A 312 -6.03 8.42 15.64
C ASN A 312 -4.65 7.76 15.71
N LEU A 313 -4.57 6.47 16.08
CA LEU A 313 -3.35 5.68 15.97
C LEU A 313 -2.84 5.66 14.52
N LEU A 314 -3.72 5.39 13.55
CA LEU A 314 -3.36 5.38 12.13
C LEU A 314 -2.83 6.76 11.68
N ARG A 315 -3.46 7.86 12.10
CA ARG A 315 -2.99 9.23 11.80
C ARG A 315 -1.61 9.51 12.39
N ASP A 316 -1.39 9.18 13.67
CA ASP A 316 -0.09 9.35 14.33
C ASP A 316 1.01 8.57 13.59
N LEU A 317 0.71 7.33 13.16
CA LEU A 317 1.63 6.53 12.34
C LEU A 317 1.85 7.16 10.95
N GLY A 318 0.81 7.69 10.34
CA GLY A 318 0.89 8.47 9.10
C GLY A 318 1.78 9.70 9.22
N ASP A 319 1.72 10.39 10.35
CA ASP A 319 2.57 11.55 10.69
C ASP A 319 4.00 11.15 11.09
N GLY A 320 4.24 9.85 11.27
CA GLY A 320 5.55 9.28 11.55
C GLY A 320 5.92 9.23 13.03
N VAL A 321 4.93 9.25 13.88
CA VAL A 321 5.13 8.92 15.29
C VAL A 321 5.57 7.44 15.38
N ASP A 322 6.52 7.16 16.26
CA ASP A 322 6.98 5.79 16.54
C ASP A 322 5.81 4.89 16.94
N PHE A 323 5.82 3.63 16.45
CA PHE A 323 4.70 2.71 16.65
C PHE A 323 4.39 2.46 18.13
N GLU A 324 5.42 2.17 18.95
CA GLU A 324 5.24 1.89 20.38
C GLU A 324 4.70 3.12 21.12
N ALA A 325 5.22 4.31 20.79
CA ALA A 325 4.79 5.56 21.37
C ALA A 325 3.34 5.91 20.97
N ALA A 326 2.99 5.78 19.69
CA ALA A 326 1.64 6.02 19.18
C ALA A 326 0.64 5.03 19.80
N PHE A 327 1.00 3.74 19.85
CA PHE A 327 0.16 2.69 20.42
C PHE A 327 -0.11 2.96 21.90
N LEU A 328 0.93 3.19 22.71
CA LEU A 328 0.76 3.52 24.13
C LEU A 328 -0.12 4.76 24.34
N HIS A 329 0.11 5.81 23.55
CA HIS A 329 -0.63 7.06 23.67
C HIS A 329 -2.11 6.92 23.31
N ARG A 330 -2.43 6.18 22.23
CA ARG A 330 -3.82 6.09 21.71
C ARG A 330 -4.62 4.96 22.31
N ILE A 331 -3.96 3.83 22.61
CA ILE A 331 -4.61 2.62 23.14
C ILE A 331 -4.56 2.56 24.67
N GLN A 332 -3.74 3.41 25.32
CA GLN A 332 -3.55 3.46 26.77
C GLN A 332 -3.06 2.12 27.37
N LYS A 333 -2.34 1.36 26.55
CA LYS A 333 -1.74 0.05 26.90
C LYS A 333 -0.44 -0.09 26.09
N SER A 334 0.59 -0.71 26.67
CA SER A 334 1.79 -1.03 25.90
C SER A 334 1.48 -2.08 24.82
N PHE A 335 2.17 -2.01 23.68
CA PHE A 335 2.00 -3.02 22.64
C PHE A 335 2.41 -4.42 23.14
N ALA A 336 3.42 -4.50 24.00
CA ALA A 336 3.84 -5.75 24.64
C ALA A 336 2.73 -6.38 25.48
N ASP A 337 2.03 -5.58 26.31
CA ASP A 337 0.91 -6.06 27.13
C ASP A 337 -0.29 -6.45 26.27
N PHE A 338 -0.58 -5.65 25.22
CA PHE A 338 -1.62 -5.99 24.27
C PHE A 338 -1.34 -7.34 23.59
N GLN A 339 -0.12 -7.52 23.07
CA GLN A 339 0.30 -8.76 22.42
C GLN A 339 0.30 -9.96 23.38
N ALA A 340 0.73 -9.76 24.63
CA ALA A 340 0.72 -10.82 25.64
C ALA A 340 -0.70 -11.31 25.96
N ALA A 341 -1.67 -10.38 25.95
CA ALA A 341 -3.08 -10.69 26.22
C ALA A 341 -3.81 -11.42 25.06
N LEU A 342 -3.19 -11.50 23.86
CA LEU A 342 -3.73 -12.26 22.72
C LEU A 342 -3.36 -13.75 22.77
N ARG A 343 -2.45 -14.14 23.64
CA ARG A 343 -2.10 -15.57 23.82
C ARG A 343 -3.25 -16.27 24.54
N PRO A 344 -3.71 -17.44 24.06
CA PRO A 344 -4.72 -18.23 24.73
C PRO A 344 -4.25 -18.74 26.09
#